data_225cba4ffbf407a273c244b030dbe83e
#
_entry.id   225cba4ffbf407a273c244b030dbe83e
#
_cell.length_a   1.000
_cell.length_b   1.000
_cell.length_c   1.000
_cell.angle_alpha   90.00
_cell.angle_beta   90.00
_cell.angle_gamma   90.00
#
_symmetry.space_group_name_H-M   'P 1'
#
loop_
_entity.id
_entity.type
_entity.pdbx_description
1 polymer ?
#
loop_
_entity_poly.entity_id
_entity_poly.type
_entity_poly.pdbx_seq_one_letter_code
_entity_poly.pdbx_strand_id
1 'polypeptide(L)'
;MTTKSNKKDELSEALLRWTEEDEDNRSVMLIAGDEESVRKTYYGSRGNLVESLAEAMRGDKVLRSVCANALFMYENNKANDNDKE
;
A
#
# COMPACT_ATOMS: atom_id res chain seq x y z
N MET A 1 17.92 18.00 -8.68
CA MET A 1 17.88 16.83 -8.70
C MET A 1 17.23 16.16 -7.62
N THR A 2 16.23 15.66 -7.74
CA THR A 2 15.45 15.17 -6.75
C THR A 2 15.59 13.75 -6.56
N THR A 3 16.58 13.37 -5.90
CA THR A 3 16.85 12.01 -5.69
C THR A 3 15.86 11.34 -4.79
N LYS A 4 15.20 12.06 -3.92
CA LYS A 4 14.25 11.43 -3.04
C LYS A 4 13.09 10.84 -3.76
N SER A 5 12.53 11.55 -4.70
CA SER A 5 11.44 11.04 -5.48
C SER A 5 11.83 9.87 -6.28
N ASN A 6 13.02 9.89 -6.81
CA ASN A 6 13.49 8.80 -7.64
C ASN A 6 13.63 7.51 -6.89
N LYS A 7 13.96 7.58 -5.60
CA LYS A 7 14.11 6.37 -4.82
C LYS A 7 12.78 5.66 -4.63
N LYS A 8 11.74 6.40 -4.36
CA LYS A 8 10.42 5.80 -4.23
C LYS A 8 9.95 5.21 -5.55
N ASP A 9 10.27 5.86 -6.64
CA ASP A 9 9.90 5.36 -7.96
C ASP A 9 10.67 4.10 -8.30
N GLU A 10 11.93 4.03 -7.93
CA GLU A 10 12.73 2.85 -8.17
C GLU A 10 12.18 1.64 -7.43
N LEU A 11 11.72 1.84 -6.20
CA LEU A 11 11.12 0.76 -5.46
C LEU A 11 9.86 0.27 -6.15
N SER A 12 9.03 1.19 -6.60
CA SER A 12 7.80 0.83 -7.29
C SER A 12 8.09 0.04 -8.55
N GLU A 13 9.09 0.45 -9.29
CA GLU A 13 9.42 -0.25 -10.53
C GLU A 13 9.98 -1.63 -10.28
N ALA A 14 10.79 -1.78 -9.24
CA ALA A 14 11.32 -3.08 -8.92
C ALA A 14 10.21 -4.05 -8.53
N LEU A 15 9.22 -3.55 -7.78
CA LEU A 15 8.10 -4.40 -7.40
C LEU A 15 7.23 -4.77 -8.58
N LEU A 16 7.08 -3.85 -9.52
CA LEU A 16 6.31 -4.13 -10.72
C LEU A 16 6.99 -5.25 -11.51
N ARG A 17 8.29 -5.16 -11.69
CA ARG A 17 9.01 -6.18 -12.43
C ARG A 17 8.91 -7.55 -11.77
N TRP A 18 9.00 -7.57 -10.44
CA TRP A 18 8.87 -8.82 -9.72
C TRP A 18 7.48 -9.41 -9.92
N THR A 19 6.45 -8.57 -9.90
CA THR A 19 5.08 -9.04 -10.07
C THR A 19 4.85 -9.57 -11.48
N GLU A 20 5.42 -8.90 -12.47
CA GLU A 20 5.23 -9.29 -13.86
C GLU A 20 5.81 -10.65 -14.19
N GLU A 21 6.76 -11.11 -13.41
CA GLU A 21 7.33 -12.43 -13.64
C GLU A 21 6.31 -13.54 -13.41
N ASP A 22 5.29 -13.29 -12.62
CA ASP A 22 4.26 -14.28 -12.38
C ASP A 22 3.00 -13.56 -11.93
N GLU A 23 2.40 -12.82 -12.83
CA GLU A 23 1.34 -11.90 -12.49
C GLU A 23 0.07 -12.57 -11.99
N ASP A 24 -0.13 -13.84 -12.31
CA ASP A 24 -1.31 -14.52 -11.83
C ASP A 24 -1.22 -14.84 -10.34
N ASN A 25 -0.02 -15.00 -9.83
CA ASN A 25 0.18 -15.44 -8.46
C ASN A 25 0.81 -14.42 -7.55
N ARG A 26 1.43 -13.42 -8.08
CA ARG A 26 2.14 -12.43 -7.26
C ARG A 26 1.35 -11.16 -7.11
N SER A 27 1.48 -10.56 -5.95
CA SER A 27 0.89 -9.25 -5.71
C SER A 27 1.78 -8.48 -4.78
N VAL A 28 1.81 -7.17 -4.91
CA VAL A 28 2.59 -6.32 -4.04
C VAL A 28 1.81 -5.08 -3.70
N MET A 29 2.10 -4.53 -2.54
CA MET A 29 1.53 -3.27 -2.13
C MET A 29 2.64 -2.50 -1.45
N LEU A 30 2.82 -1.26 -1.82
CA LEU A 30 3.84 -0.40 -1.25
C LEU A 30 3.21 0.90 -0.81
N ILE A 31 3.45 1.31 0.41
CA ILE A 31 3.06 2.61 0.87
C ILE A 31 4.30 3.23 1.48
N ALA A 32 4.77 4.29 0.89
CA ALA A 32 5.98 4.93 1.36
C ALA A 32 5.68 6.40 1.54
N GLY A 33 5.90 6.90 2.74
CA GLY A 33 5.58 8.28 3.03
C GLY A 33 6.71 9.00 3.71
N ASP A 34 6.80 10.27 3.47
CA ASP A 34 7.71 11.12 4.21
C ASP A 34 6.96 12.43 4.49
N GLU A 35 7.65 13.45 4.93
CA GLU A 35 6.99 14.70 5.29
C GLU A 35 6.33 15.37 4.13
N GLU A 36 6.76 15.08 2.94
CA GLU A 36 6.27 15.76 1.76
C GLU A 36 5.17 15.05 1.01
N SER A 37 5.21 13.74 0.99
CA SER A 37 4.26 13.01 0.16
C SER A 37 4.16 11.55 0.53
N VAL A 38 3.11 10.92 0.02
CA VAL A 38 2.92 9.49 0.19
C VAL A 38 2.85 8.87 -1.20
N ARG A 39 3.68 7.85 -1.43
CA ARG A 39 3.64 7.10 -2.66
C ARG A 39 2.93 5.80 -2.38
N LYS A 40 1.91 5.49 -3.14
CA LYS A 40 1.24 4.21 -3.00
C LYS A 40 1.28 3.50 -4.33
N THR A 41 1.55 2.23 -4.29
CA THR A 41 1.65 1.42 -5.49
C THR A 41 1.11 0.04 -5.15
N TYR A 42 0.32 -0.54 -6.04
CA TYR A 42 -0.10 -1.91 -5.86
C TYR A 42 -0.26 -2.56 -7.22
N TYR A 43 0.14 -3.81 -7.31
CA TYR A 43 0.04 -4.60 -8.53
C TYR A 43 -0.49 -5.97 -8.16
N GLY A 44 -1.25 -6.55 -9.04
CA GLY A 44 -1.83 -7.86 -8.81
C GLY A 44 -3.35 -7.74 -8.70
N SER A 45 -4.02 -8.86 -8.62
CA SER A 45 -5.47 -8.86 -8.53
C SER A 45 -5.91 -8.43 -7.14
N ARG A 46 -7.10 -7.89 -7.06
CA ARG A 46 -7.65 -7.47 -5.78
C ARG A 46 -7.70 -8.65 -4.80
N GLY A 47 -8.10 -9.83 -5.28
CA GLY A 47 -8.17 -11.00 -4.42
C GLY A 47 -6.82 -11.37 -3.86
N ASN A 48 -5.78 -11.35 -4.69
CA ASN A 48 -4.45 -11.67 -4.23
C ASN A 48 -3.96 -10.65 -3.22
N LEU A 49 -4.27 -9.39 -3.43
CA LEU A 49 -3.85 -8.35 -2.50
C LEU A 49 -4.53 -8.53 -1.14
N VAL A 50 -5.81 -8.84 -1.15
CA VAL A 50 -6.54 -9.05 0.10
C VAL A 50 -5.99 -10.25 0.85
N GLU A 51 -5.78 -11.34 0.13
CA GLU A 51 -5.27 -12.54 0.77
C GLU A 51 -3.88 -12.36 1.32
N SER A 52 -3.03 -11.69 0.56
CA SER A 52 -1.67 -11.46 1.02
C SER A 52 -1.64 -10.60 2.26
N LEU A 53 -2.46 -9.55 2.28
CA LEU A 53 -2.50 -8.67 3.43
C LEU A 53 -3.07 -9.40 4.65
N ALA A 54 -4.12 -10.18 4.45
CA ALA A 54 -4.71 -10.92 5.55
C ALA A 54 -3.72 -11.91 6.13
N GLU A 55 -2.96 -12.56 5.26
CA GLU A 55 -1.98 -13.52 5.71
C GLU A 55 -0.85 -12.82 6.49
N ALA A 56 -0.42 -11.65 6.01
CA ALA A 56 0.61 -10.90 6.71
C ALA A 56 0.13 -10.47 8.09
N MET A 57 -1.13 -10.12 8.21
CA MET A 57 -1.70 -9.67 9.48
C MET A 57 -1.82 -10.80 10.49
N ARG A 58 -1.89 -12.03 10.05
CA ARG A 58 -2.12 -13.16 10.92
C ARG A 58 -1.10 -13.30 12.02
N GLY A 59 0.12 -13.12 11.73
CA GLY A 59 1.15 -13.28 12.72
C GLY A 59 1.76 -11.98 13.19
N ASP A 60 1.13 -10.86 12.88
CA ASP A 60 1.77 -9.57 13.12
C ASP A 60 0.81 -8.61 13.80
N LYS A 61 0.94 -8.53 15.11
CA LYS A 61 0.09 -7.68 15.90
C LYS A 61 0.25 -6.20 15.55
N VAL A 62 1.46 -5.78 15.26
CA VAL A 62 1.72 -4.39 14.92
C VAL A 62 1.05 -4.04 13.58
N LEU A 63 1.18 -4.93 12.61
CA LEU A 63 0.57 -4.67 11.31
C LEU A 63 -0.96 -4.60 11.45
N ARG A 64 -1.55 -5.49 12.24
CA ARG A 64 -2.99 -5.45 12.47
C ARG A 64 -3.41 -4.11 13.07
N SER A 65 -2.63 -3.64 14.03
CA SER A 65 -2.94 -2.38 14.70
C SER A 65 -2.82 -1.21 13.73
N VAL A 66 -1.77 -1.21 12.92
CA VAL A 66 -1.58 -0.15 11.93
C VAL A 66 -2.75 -0.12 10.94
N CYS A 67 -3.14 -1.27 10.42
CA CYS A 67 -4.22 -1.33 9.45
C CYS A 67 -5.55 -0.89 10.08
N ALA A 68 -5.82 -1.34 11.31
CA ALA A 68 -7.07 -0.98 11.97
C ALA A 68 -7.12 0.52 12.25
N ASN A 69 -6.02 1.07 12.72
CA ASN A 69 -5.99 2.50 13.02
C ASN A 69 -6.07 3.35 11.77
N ALA A 70 -5.42 2.91 10.71
CA ALA A 70 -5.46 3.63 9.45
C ALA A 70 -6.89 3.68 8.92
N LEU A 71 -7.58 2.55 8.98
CA LEU A 71 -8.96 2.49 8.50
C LEU A 71 -9.86 3.37 9.37
N PHE A 72 -9.65 3.33 10.67
CA PHE A 72 -10.43 4.14 11.60
C PHE A 72 -10.23 5.63 11.30
N MET A 73 -9.00 6.07 11.09
CA MET A 73 -8.72 7.45 10.77
C MET A 73 -9.34 7.86 9.46
N TYR A 74 -9.28 6.98 8.46
CA TYR A 74 -9.88 7.24 7.17
C TYR A 74 -11.39 7.42 7.33
N GLU A 75 -12.04 6.56 8.09
CA GLU A 75 -13.49 6.64 8.26
C GLU A 75 -13.89 7.92 8.97
N ASN A 76 -13.13 8.34 9.96
CA ASN A 76 -13.45 9.58 10.65
C ASN A 76 -13.25 10.80 9.77
N ASN A 77 -12.19 10.82 8.99
CA ASN A 77 -11.94 11.93 8.09
C ASN A 77 -12.92 11.96 6.94
N LYS A 78 -13.38 10.79 6.53
CA LYS A 78 -14.34 10.68 5.46
C LYS A 78 -15.64 11.38 5.84
N ALA A 79 -16.01 11.33 7.11
CA ALA A 79 -17.22 11.97 7.55
C ALA A 79 -17.14 13.49 7.37
N ASN A 80 -15.94 14.04 7.42
CA ASN A 80 -15.75 15.47 7.24
C ASN A 80 -15.55 15.85 5.79
N ASP A 81 -15.19 14.91 4.97
CA ASP A 81 -14.88 15.18 3.58
C ASP A 81 -15.86 14.60 2.61
N ASN A 82 -16.97 14.16 3.08
CA ASN A 82 -17.90 13.45 2.21
C ASN A 82 -18.43 14.29 1.10
N ASP A 83 -18.42 15.59 1.22
CA ASP A 83 -18.88 16.38 0.14
C ASP A 83 -17.96 16.32 -1.02
N LYS A 84 -16.76 15.92 -0.89
CA LYS A 84 -15.84 15.86 -1.97
C LYS A 84 -15.95 14.57 -2.74
N GLU A 85 -16.68 13.68 -2.23
CA GLU A 85 -16.87 12.44 -2.91
C GLU A 85 -18.04 12.51 -3.85
#